data_5cd7ed3356ae79ef5bb3a6e732ac9b32
#
_entry.id   5cd7ed3356ae79ef5bb3a6e732ac9b32
#
_cell.length_a   1.000
_cell.length_b   1.000
_cell.length_c   1.000
_cell.angle_alpha   90.00
_cell.angle_beta   90.00
_cell.angle_gamma   90.00
#
_symmetry.space_group_name_H-M   'P 1'
#
loop_
_entity.id
_entity.type
_entity.pdbx_description
1 polymer ?
#
loop_
_entity_poly.entity_id
_entity_poly.type
_entity_poly.pdbx_seq_one_letter_code
_entity_poly.pdbx_strand_id
1 'polypeptide(L)'
;MIAPVPEPAPVLSVEHLSVHAPTRAILSDISIEFPDKDVTGIIGPSGCGKTTFIRTLNRMIDSSPGLRVEGTVRYRGQDIYDRAVNPVLVRQRIGMVFQRPAVFPMSVYENVAFGLRLLRTDEEVVEKTVRRSLSRAGLWSEIGTDLDQPALELSGGQQQRLCIARALAIEPKVLLFDEPTSSLDPIAAQKVEALFAELKQDYAVIIVTHNLPQAARVASRTAFLYQGRLVEYGPTADLFERPQERLTQEYITGRFG
;
A
#
# COMPACT_ATOMS: atom_id res chain seq x y z
N MET A 1 -9.05 0.87 -38.17
CA MET A 1 -9.04 1.23 -36.73
C MET A 1 -8.95 -0.06 -35.94
N ILE A 2 -7.86 -0.28 -35.23
CA ILE A 2 -7.71 -1.44 -34.34
C ILE A 2 -8.54 -1.07 -33.10
N ALA A 3 -9.51 -1.91 -32.73
CA ALA A 3 -10.28 -1.73 -31.51
C ALA A 3 -9.30 -1.65 -30.32
N PRO A 4 -9.52 -0.76 -29.33
CA PRO A 4 -8.67 -0.70 -28.16
C PRO A 4 -8.71 -2.08 -27.48
N VAL A 5 -7.52 -2.59 -27.15
CA VAL A 5 -7.41 -3.82 -26.35
C VAL A 5 -8.10 -3.53 -25.04
N PRO A 6 -9.06 -4.33 -24.59
CA PRO A 6 -9.72 -4.10 -23.33
C PRO A 6 -8.68 -4.07 -22.22
N GLU A 7 -8.69 -3.03 -21.39
CA GLU A 7 -7.83 -2.99 -20.20
C GLU A 7 -8.12 -4.23 -19.34
N PRO A 8 -7.07 -4.90 -18.82
CA PRO A 8 -7.29 -6.05 -17.96
C PRO A 8 -8.15 -5.66 -16.76
N ALA A 9 -9.05 -6.55 -16.35
CA ALA A 9 -9.93 -6.29 -15.22
C ALA A 9 -9.12 -5.86 -13.97
N PRO A 10 -9.58 -4.83 -13.23
CA PRO A 10 -8.86 -4.32 -12.08
C PRO A 10 -8.74 -5.41 -10.99
N VAL A 11 -7.60 -5.43 -10.29
CA VAL A 11 -7.39 -6.34 -9.15
C VAL A 11 -8.19 -5.88 -7.93
N LEU A 12 -8.34 -4.57 -7.76
CA LEU A 12 -9.17 -3.92 -6.77
C LEU A 12 -10.05 -2.86 -7.45
N SER A 13 -11.34 -2.82 -7.09
CA SER A 13 -12.22 -1.72 -7.46
C SER A 13 -12.98 -1.21 -6.24
N VAL A 14 -13.25 0.07 -6.24
CA VAL A 14 -13.98 0.79 -5.20
C VAL A 14 -15.12 1.52 -5.87
N GLU A 15 -16.35 1.36 -5.36
CA GLU A 15 -17.56 1.96 -5.89
C GLU A 15 -18.30 2.69 -4.78
N HIS A 16 -18.50 4.00 -4.94
CA HIS A 16 -19.25 4.86 -4.04
C HIS A 16 -18.85 4.75 -2.56
N LEU A 17 -17.55 4.56 -2.27
CA LEU A 17 -17.05 4.38 -0.93
C LEU A 17 -17.17 5.65 -0.11
N SER A 18 -17.85 5.53 1.03
CA SER A 18 -17.92 6.58 2.05
C SER A 18 -17.53 6.01 3.42
N VAL A 19 -16.87 6.83 4.23
CA VAL A 19 -16.53 6.47 5.62
C VAL A 19 -17.01 7.58 6.54
N HIS A 20 -17.83 7.19 7.50
CA HIS A 20 -18.44 8.10 8.47
C HIS A 20 -17.88 7.87 9.87
N ALA A 21 -17.47 8.95 10.51
CA ALA A 21 -17.32 9.04 11.96
C ALA A 21 -18.66 9.53 12.58
N PRO A 22 -18.85 9.43 13.90
CA PRO A 22 -20.13 9.79 14.53
C PRO A 22 -20.61 11.21 14.22
N THR A 23 -19.70 12.15 13.97
CA THR A 23 -20.02 13.57 13.78
C THR A 23 -19.73 14.11 12.39
N ARG A 24 -19.03 13.34 11.52
CA ARG A 24 -18.65 13.82 10.18
C ARG A 24 -18.34 12.68 9.22
N ALA A 25 -18.49 12.96 7.93
CA ALA A 25 -17.90 12.12 6.89
C ALA A 25 -16.38 12.34 6.84
N ILE A 26 -15.61 11.25 6.75
CA ILE A 26 -14.15 11.26 6.55
C ILE A 26 -13.85 11.06 5.07
N LEU A 27 -14.58 10.14 4.42
CA LEU A 27 -14.53 9.90 2.98
C LEU A 27 -15.93 10.01 2.43
N SER A 28 -16.08 10.51 1.21
CA SER A 28 -17.37 10.75 0.56
C SER A 28 -17.30 10.35 -0.91
N ASP A 29 -18.07 9.33 -1.28
CA ASP A 29 -18.36 8.93 -2.66
C ASP A 29 -17.12 8.72 -3.54
N ILE A 30 -16.17 7.91 -3.06
CA ILE A 30 -14.95 7.58 -3.81
C ILE A 30 -15.21 6.36 -4.70
N SER A 31 -14.97 6.52 -6.01
CA SER A 31 -14.96 5.42 -6.97
C SER A 31 -13.63 5.42 -7.72
N ILE A 32 -12.90 4.30 -7.69
CA ILE A 32 -11.57 4.16 -8.29
C ILE A 32 -11.25 2.69 -8.56
N GLU A 33 -10.50 2.42 -9.62
CA GLU A 33 -10.01 1.10 -9.98
C GLU A 33 -8.49 1.04 -9.92
N PHE A 34 -7.96 -0.09 -9.45
CA PHE A 34 -6.53 -0.34 -9.36
C PHE A 34 -6.16 -1.49 -10.29
N PRO A 35 -5.30 -1.23 -11.29
CA PRO A 35 -4.80 -2.26 -12.18
C PRO A 35 -3.97 -3.32 -11.45
N ASP A 36 -3.95 -4.55 -11.96
CA ASP A 36 -3.00 -5.57 -11.52
C ASP A 36 -1.59 -5.22 -12.00
N LYS A 37 -0.57 -5.56 -11.21
CA LYS A 37 0.85 -5.40 -11.57
C LYS A 37 1.21 -3.97 -11.99
N ASP A 38 0.75 -3.01 -11.23
CA ASP A 38 1.01 -1.59 -11.46
C ASP A 38 1.24 -0.86 -10.15
N VAL A 39 1.76 0.38 -10.23
CA VAL A 39 1.93 1.26 -9.08
C VAL A 39 0.94 2.41 -9.17
N THR A 40 0.02 2.50 -8.21
CA THR A 40 -0.88 3.65 -8.06
C THR A 40 -0.48 4.49 -6.85
N GLY A 41 -0.18 5.78 -7.08
CA GLY A 41 0.06 6.77 -6.05
C GLY A 41 -1.25 7.41 -5.58
N ILE A 42 -1.39 7.61 -4.27
CA ILE A 42 -2.49 8.39 -3.69
C ILE A 42 -1.88 9.60 -2.99
N ILE A 43 -2.12 10.78 -3.55
CA ILE A 43 -1.58 12.04 -3.05
C ILE A 43 -2.69 12.91 -2.45
N GLY A 44 -2.29 13.91 -1.65
CA GLY A 44 -3.19 14.89 -1.05
C GLY A 44 -2.64 15.44 0.26
N PRO A 45 -3.19 16.55 0.76
CA PRO A 45 -2.72 17.18 1.99
C PRO A 45 -2.92 16.29 3.22
N SER A 46 -2.20 16.61 4.29
CA SER A 46 -2.35 15.91 5.57
C SER A 46 -3.81 16.01 6.07
N GLY A 47 -4.34 14.91 6.59
CA GLY A 47 -5.70 14.87 7.13
C GLY A 47 -6.82 14.77 6.10
N CYS A 48 -6.54 14.71 4.78
CA CYS A 48 -7.59 14.60 3.74
C CYS A 48 -8.26 13.21 3.65
N GLY A 49 -7.82 12.20 4.42
CA GLY A 49 -8.45 10.88 4.47
C GLY A 49 -7.66 9.74 3.84
N LYS A 50 -6.42 9.95 3.32
CA LYS A 50 -5.61 8.92 2.63
C LYS A 50 -5.41 7.65 3.45
N THR A 51 -4.96 7.78 4.70
CA THR A 51 -4.76 6.64 5.62
C THR A 51 -6.09 5.92 5.91
N THR A 52 -7.18 6.65 6.04
CA THR A 52 -8.52 6.07 6.20
C THR A 52 -8.90 5.28 4.96
N PHE A 53 -8.70 5.86 3.78
CA PHE A 53 -9.01 5.23 2.51
C PHE A 53 -8.21 3.92 2.31
N ILE A 54 -6.87 3.97 2.46
CA ILE A 54 -6.05 2.76 2.23
C ILE A 54 -6.40 1.64 3.22
N ARG A 55 -6.83 1.96 4.46
CA ARG A 55 -7.27 0.98 5.46
C ARG A 55 -8.60 0.33 5.13
N THR A 56 -9.45 0.95 4.30
CA THR A 56 -10.69 0.31 3.82
C THR A 56 -10.40 -0.78 2.82
N LEU A 57 -9.31 -0.66 2.04
CA LEU A 57 -8.99 -1.60 0.96
C LEU A 57 -8.61 -3.01 1.44
N ASN A 58 -8.26 -3.16 2.72
CA ASN A 58 -7.95 -4.47 3.32
C ASN A 58 -8.69 -4.73 4.66
N ARG A 59 -9.74 -3.98 4.93
CA ARG A 59 -10.54 -4.10 6.16
C ARG A 59 -9.78 -3.82 7.46
N MET A 60 -8.62 -3.14 7.40
CA MET A 60 -7.95 -2.66 8.62
C MET A 60 -8.77 -1.57 9.34
N ILE A 61 -9.68 -0.92 8.63
CA ILE A 61 -10.63 0.05 9.17
C ILE A 61 -11.56 -0.57 10.23
N ASP A 62 -11.84 -1.87 10.15
CA ASP A 62 -12.70 -2.60 11.09
C ASP A 62 -12.18 -2.53 12.54
N SER A 63 -10.87 -2.27 12.72
CA SER A 63 -10.24 -2.08 14.03
C SER A 63 -10.37 -0.66 14.56
N SER A 64 -11.05 0.24 13.85
CA SER A 64 -11.22 1.65 14.23
C SER A 64 -12.64 1.86 14.80
N PRO A 65 -12.82 1.94 16.14
CA PRO A 65 -14.14 2.07 16.74
C PRO A 65 -14.89 3.31 16.24
N GLY A 66 -16.18 3.18 16.01
CA GLY A 66 -17.05 4.29 15.64
C GLY A 66 -17.02 4.69 14.16
N LEU A 67 -16.19 4.05 13.34
CA LEU A 67 -16.22 4.27 11.90
C LEU A 67 -17.19 3.33 11.21
N ARG A 68 -17.98 3.85 10.26
CA ARG A 68 -18.89 3.09 9.42
C ARG A 68 -18.48 3.26 7.95
N VAL A 69 -18.36 2.14 7.26
CA VAL A 69 -18.02 2.07 5.84
C VAL A 69 -19.30 1.81 5.05
N GLU A 70 -19.53 2.57 3.99
CA GLU A 70 -20.60 2.43 3.00
C GLU A 70 -19.99 2.35 1.60
N GLY A 71 -20.72 1.79 0.64
CA GLY A 71 -20.23 1.51 -0.70
C GLY A 71 -19.63 0.12 -0.80
N THR A 72 -18.88 -0.13 -1.87
CA THR A 72 -18.36 -1.47 -2.18
C THR A 72 -16.86 -1.42 -2.47
N VAL A 73 -16.13 -2.37 -1.93
CA VAL A 73 -14.72 -2.63 -2.28
C VAL A 73 -14.60 -4.07 -2.76
N ARG A 74 -14.18 -4.26 -4.02
CA ARG A 74 -14.07 -5.59 -4.61
C ARG A 74 -12.60 -5.96 -4.83
N TYR A 75 -12.24 -7.14 -4.39
CA TYR A 75 -11.00 -7.79 -4.76
C TYR A 75 -11.31 -8.86 -5.82
N ARG A 76 -10.80 -8.70 -7.04
CA ARG A 76 -11.09 -9.59 -8.18
C ARG A 76 -12.59 -9.87 -8.36
N GLY A 77 -13.39 -8.83 -8.27
CA GLY A 77 -14.84 -8.88 -8.43
C GLY A 77 -15.64 -9.30 -7.19
N GLN A 78 -15.00 -9.83 -6.15
CA GLN A 78 -15.67 -10.21 -4.89
C GLN A 78 -15.67 -9.04 -3.91
N ASP A 79 -16.84 -8.68 -3.38
CA ASP A 79 -16.97 -7.68 -2.33
C ASP A 79 -16.29 -8.17 -1.04
N ILE A 80 -15.26 -7.43 -0.59
CA ILE A 80 -14.52 -7.80 0.63
C ILE A 80 -15.29 -7.50 1.92
N TYR A 81 -16.38 -6.72 1.87
CA TYR A 81 -17.24 -6.40 3.01
C TYR A 81 -18.48 -7.31 3.11
N ASP A 82 -18.67 -8.26 2.17
CA ASP A 82 -19.69 -9.27 2.31
C ASP A 82 -19.55 -10.02 3.65
N ARG A 83 -20.67 -10.31 4.31
CA ARG A 83 -20.70 -10.96 5.62
C ARG A 83 -20.08 -12.36 5.62
N ALA A 84 -20.09 -13.04 4.49
CA ALA A 84 -19.45 -14.36 4.33
C ALA A 84 -17.93 -14.29 4.18
N VAL A 85 -17.37 -13.11 3.93
CA VAL A 85 -15.92 -12.94 3.71
C VAL A 85 -15.18 -12.77 5.03
N ASN A 86 -14.22 -13.66 5.27
CA ASN A 86 -13.34 -13.58 6.44
C ASN A 86 -12.29 -12.47 6.26
N PRO A 87 -12.24 -11.45 7.16
CA PRO A 87 -11.28 -10.36 7.07
C PRO A 87 -9.80 -10.81 7.12
N VAL A 88 -9.51 -11.92 7.76
CA VAL A 88 -8.14 -12.48 7.82
C VAL A 88 -7.68 -12.90 6.43
N LEU A 89 -8.55 -13.55 5.65
CA LEU A 89 -8.24 -13.95 4.28
C LEU A 89 -8.06 -12.73 3.36
N VAL A 90 -8.84 -11.66 3.57
CA VAL A 90 -8.65 -10.39 2.86
C VAL A 90 -7.25 -9.83 3.13
N ARG A 91 -6.83 -9.76 4.40
CA ARG A 91 -5.52 -9.22 4.79
C ARG A 91 -4.34 -10.09 4.34
N GLN A 92 -4.54 -11.39 4.12
CA GLN A 92 -3.54 -12.25 3.47
C GLN A 92 -3.36 -11.91 1.99
N ARG A 93 -4.44 -11.54 1.28
CA ARG A 93 -4.40 -11.19 -0.14
C ARG A 93 -4.00 -9.74 -0.40
N ILE A 94 -4.29 -8.86 0.55
CA ILE A 94 -4.05 -7.42 0.50
C ILE A 94 -3.20 -7.03 1.71
N GLY A 95 -1.88 -7.15 1.54
CA GLY A 95 -0.89 -6.82 2.57
C GLY A 95 -0.77 -5.32 2.79
N MET A 96 -0.35 -4.90 3.99
CA MET A 96 -0.15 -3.49 4.31
C MET A 96 1.18 -3.26 5.04
N VAL A 97 1.90 -2.23 4.59
CA VAL A 97 3.10 -1.70 5.23
C VAL A 97 2.79 -0.31 5.76
N PHE A 98 3.01 -0.11 7.06
CA PHE A 98 2.65 1.11 7.77
C PHE A 98 3.75 2.18 7.67
N GLN A 99 3.37 3.43 7.93
CA GLN A 99 4.26 4.59 7.97
C GLN A 99 5.40 4.39 8.98
N ARG A 100 5.09 3.92 10.19
CA ARG A 100 6.09 3.55 11.19
C ARG A 100 6.33 2.05 11.12
N PRO A 101 7.58 1.58 11.00
CA PRO A 101 7.88 0.17 10.99
C PRO A 101 7.29 -0.52 12.23
N ALA A 102 6.39 -1.47 12.02
CA ALA A 102 5.80 -2.27 13.09
C ALA A 102 6.60 -3.56 13.28
N VAL A 103 7.84 -3.42 13.77
CA VAL A 103 8.75 -4.53 14.02
C VAL A 103 8.36 -5.24 15.31
N PHE A 104 8.31 -6.57 15.30
CA PHE A 104 8.07 -7.37 16.50
C PHE A 104 9.37 -7.54 17.31
N PRO A 105 9.30 -7.61 18.66
CA PRO A 105 10.47 -7.78 19.53
C PRO A 105 10.99 -9.22 19.50
N MET A 106 11.42 -9.64 18.33
CA MET A 106 11.96 -10.98 18.03
C MET A 106 13.05 -10.85 16.96
N SER A 107 13.68 -11.96 16.56
CA SER A 107 14.74 -11.93 15.56
C SER A 107 14.25 -11.48 14.18
N VAL A 108 15.18 -11.17 13.29
CA VAL A 108 14.89 -10.88 11.87
C VAL A 108 14.16 -12.06 11.23
N TYR A 109 14.67 -13.28 11.46
CA TYR A 109 14.04 -14.52 10.96
C TYR A 109 12.59 -14.63 11.40
N GLU A 110 12.36 -14.56 12.73
CA GLU A 110 11.04 -14.70 13.32
C GLU A 110 10.04 -13.65 12.84
N ASN A 111 10.50 -12.42 12.60
CA ASN A 111 9.64 -11.38 12.03
C ASN A 111 9.07 -11.79 10.67
N VAL A 112 9.89 -12.35 9.77
CA VAL A 112 9.45 -12.75 8.43
C VAL A 112 8.68 -14.07 8.47
N ALA A 113 9.12 -15.02 9.29
CA ALA A 113 8.51 -16.33 9.44
C ALA A 113 7.13 -16.29 10.14
N PHE A 114 6.85 -15.23 10.91
CA PHE A 114 5.68 -15.12 11.77
C PHE A 114 4.36 -15.45 11.05
N GLY A 115 4.09 -14.81 9.92
CA GLY A 115 2.87 -15.05 9.15
C GLY A 115 2.78 -16.47 8.59
N LEU A 116 3.90 -17.00 8.11
CA LEU A 116 3.97 -18.36 7.56
C LEU A 116 3.67 -19.43 8.62
N ARG A 117 4.20 -19.25 9.84
CA ARG A 117 3.92 -20.18 10.95
C ARG A 117 2.47 -20.11 11.41
N LEU A 118 1.85 -18.94 11.42
CA LEU A 118 0.41 -18.82 11.67
C LEU A 118 -0.42 -19.57 10.62
N LEU A 119 0.06 -19.64 9.39
CA LEU A 119 -0.54 -20.41 8.30
C LEU A 119 -0.18 -21.91 8.34
N ARG A 120 0.60 -22.35 9.32
CA ARG A 120 1.07 -23.73 9.47
C ARG A 120 1.86 -24.25 8.27
N THR A 121 2.67 -23.35 7.67
CA THR A 121 3.57 -23.71 6.57
C THR A 121 4.70 -24.60 7.06
N ASP A 122 5.12 -25.57 6.26
CA ASP A 122 6.23 -26.45 6.55
C ASP A 122 7.53 -25.67 6.74
N GLU A 123 8.36 -26.05 7.72
CA GLU A 123 9.55 -25.26 8.11
C GLU A 123 10.57 -25.14 6.96
N GLU A 124 10.72 -26.16 6.12
CA GLU A 124 11.58 -26.08 4.93
C GLU A 124 11.12 -25.02 3.93
N VAL A 125 9.79 -24.85 3.78
CA VAL A 125 9.20 -23.79 2.93
C VAL A 125 9.35 -22.45 3.61
N VAL A 126 9.21 -22.38 4.94
CA VAL A 126 9.42 -21.14 5.73
C VAL A 126 10.81 -20.61 5.51
N GLU A 127 11.86 -21.43 5.67
CA GLU A 127 13.27 -21.02 5.51
C GLU A 127 13.54 -20.45 4.11
N LYS A 128 13.12 -21.16 3.07
CA LYS A 128 13.26 -20.70 1.67
C LYS A 128 12.52 -19.40 1.42
N THR A 129 11.32 -19.26 1.99
CA THR A 129 10.48 -18.06 1.81
C THR A 129 11.04 -16.86 2.57
N VAL A 130 11.56 -17.05 3.78
CA VAL A 130 12.23 -16.00 4.55
C VAL A 130 13.40 -15.43 3.76
N ARG A 131 14.31 -16.28 3.29
CA ARG A 131 15.46 -15.85 2.49
C ARG A 131 15.03 -15.10 1.22
N ARG A 132 14.07 -15.63 0.47
CA ARG A 132 13.52 -15.00 -0.75
C ARG A 132 12.91 -13.64 -0.44
N SER A 133 12.14 -13.52 0.63
CA SER A 133 11.45 -12.28 1.01
C SER A 133 12.42 -11.20 1.46
N LEU A 134 13.45 -11.54 2.23
CA LEU A 134 14.53 -10.63 2.62
C LEU A 134 15.33 -10.16 1.39
N SER A 135 15.60 -11.06 0.44
CA SER A 135 16.28 -10.71 -0.81
C SER A 135 15.43 -9.75 -1.64
N ARG A 136 14.13 -10.00 -1.80
CA ARG A 136 13.19 -9.14 -2.54
C ARG A 136 12.98 -7.78 -1.88
N ALA A 137 13.13 -7.69 -0.56
CA ALA A 137 13.09 -6.42 0.16
C ALA A 137 14.45 -5.68 0.16
N GLY A 138 15.46 -6.18 -0.58
CA GLY A 138 16.79 -5.60 -0.63
C GLY A 138 17.52 -5.59 0.71
N LEU A 139 17.12 -6.46 1.65
CA LEU A 139 17.66 -6.48 3.01
C LEU A 139 18.72 -7.58 3.20
N TRP A 140 18.62 -8.70 2.46
CA TRP A 140 19.51 -9.84 2.59
C TRP A 140 20.99 -9.50 2.48
N SER A 141 21.36 -8.67 1.51
CA SER A 141 22.77 -8.27 1.28
C SER A 141 23.36 -7.40 2.40
N GLU A 142 22.53 -6.78 3.22
CA GLU A 142 22.97 -5.89 4.31
C GLU A 142 23.08 -6.60 5.65
N ILE A 143 22.16 -7.54 5.95
CA ILE A 143 22.15 -8.26 7.22
C ILE A 143 22.94 -9.57 7.18
N GLY A 144 23.31 -10.04 5.97
CA GLY A 144 24.03 -11.29 5.78
C GLY A 144 23.24 -12.51 6.26
N THR A 145 23.97 -13.45 6.88
CA THR A 145 23.39 -14.70 7.41
C THR A 145 22.97 -14.62 8.87
N ASP A 146 23.21 -13.49 9.55
CA ASP A 146 22.85 -13.29 10.95
C ASP A 146 21.34 -12.94 11.06
N LEU A 147 20.49 -13.94 10.88
CA LEU A 147 19.05 -13.79 10.96
C LEU A 147 18.52 -13.86 12.39
N ASP A 148 19.33 -14.29 13.36
CA ASP A 148 18.96 -14.39 14.77
C ASP A 148 19.15 -13.06 15.51
N GLN A 149 19.77 -12.06 14.88
CA GLN A 149 19.94 -10.73 15.46
C GLN A 149 18.57 -10.11 15.80
N PRO A 150 18.46 -9.34 16.92
CA PRO A 150 17.24 -8.68 17.31
C PRO A 150 16.79 -7.64 16.26
N ALA A 151 15.57 -7.78 15.74
CA ALA A 151 15.08 -6.92 14.67
C ALA A 151 14.91 -5.44 15.09
N LEU A 152 14.81 -5.17 16.39
CA LEU A 152 14.74 -3.80 16.93
C LEU A 152 16.07 -3.06 16.86
N GLU A 153 17.19 -3.76 16.72
CA GLU A 153 18.54 -3.16 16.57
C GLU A 153 18.85 -2.70 15.14
N LEU A 154 18.01 -3.08 14.18
CA LEU A 154 18.13 -2.63 12.80
C LEU A 154 17.90 -1.11 12.68
N SER A 155 18.55 -0.46 11.71
CA SER A 155 18.26 0.94 11.37
C SER A 155 16.81 1.11 10.90
N GLY A 156 16.25 2.32 10.97
CA GLY A 156 14.87 2.59 10.56
C GLY A 156 14.56 2.13 9.13
N GLY A 157 15.49 2.35 8.19
CA GLY A 157 15.34 1.89 6.80
C GLY A 157 15.40 0.37 6.67
N GLN A 158 16.23 -0.31 7.47
CA GLN A 158 16.26 -1.77 7.53
C GLN A 158 14.98 -2.34 8.15
N GLN A 159 14.50 -1.72 9.23
CA GLN A 159 13.22 -2.10 9.86
C GLN A 159 12.04 -1.96 8.87
N GLN A 160 12.01 -0.90 8.07
CA GLN A 160 10.97 -0.72 7.06
C GLN A 160 11.03 -1.82 6.00
N ARG A 161 12.23 -2.14 5.51
CA ARG A 161 12.42 -3.24 4.55
C ARG A 161 12.14 -4.61 5.15
N LEU A 162 12.38 -4.80 6.45
CA LEU A 162 11.96 -6.01 7.17
C LEU A 162 10.43 -6.14 7.20
N CYS A 163 9.70 -5.03 7.44
CA CYS A 163 8.24 -5.03 7.38
C CYS A 163 7.73 -5.33 5.96
N ILE A 164 8.44 -4.87 4.91
CA ILE A 164 8.15 -5.23 3.52
C ILE A 164 8.39 -6.73 3.30
N ALA A 165 9.56 -7.27 3.73
CA ALA A 165 9.86 -8.70 3.62
C ALA A 165 8.80 -9.57 4.30
N ARG A 166 8.35 -9.18 5.49
CA ARG A 166 7.27 -9.86 6.23
C ARG A 166 5.95 -9.84 5.44
N ALA A 167 5.61 -8.72 4.83
CA ALA A 167 4.41 -8.62 4.00
C ALA A 167 4.51 -9.49 2.73
N LEU A 168 5.68 -9.57 2.11
CA LEU A 168 5.93 -10.40 0.93
C LEU A 168 5.89 -11.90 1.21
N ALA A 169 6.27 -12.31 2.43
CA ALA A 169 6.36 -13.73 2.81
C ALA A 169 5.03 -14.48 2.68
N ILE A 170 3.91 -13.83 2.93
CA ILE A 170 2.57 -14.42 2.80
C ILE A 170 2.02 -14.38 1.37
N GLU A 171 2.82 -13.95 0.38
CA GLU A 171 2.49 -13.90 -1.05
C GLU A 171 1.16 -13.20 -1.35
N PRO A 172 0.98 -11.95 -0.95
CA PRO A 172 -0.23 -11.19 -1.26
C PRO A 172 -0.37 -11.00 -2.77
N LYS A 173 -1.44 -10.37 -3.22
CA LYS A 173 -1.61 -9.91 -4.61
C LYS A 173 -1.61 -8.40 -4.71
N VAL A 174 -1.95 -7.75 -3.62
CA VAL A 174 -1.94 -6.29 -3.50
C VAL A 174 -1.09 -5.90 -2.30
N LEU A 175 -0.25 -4.90 -2.46
CA LEU A 175 0.57 -4.30 -1.41
C LEU A 175 0.16 -2.84 -1.21
N LEU A 176 -0.27 -2.53 0.00
CA LEU A 176 -0.64 -1.20 0.42
C LEU A 176 0.50 -0.58 1.23
N PHE A 177 0.91 0.64 0.89
CA PHE A 177 1.95 1.37 1.60
C PHE A 177 1.39 2.71 2.09
N ASP A 178 1.39 2.91 3.41
CA ASP A 178 0.95 4.16 4.05
C ASP A 178 2.19 4.99 4.40
N GLU A 179 2.55 5.96 3.57
CA GLU A 179 3.72 6.85 3.72
C GLU A 179 5.04 6.14 4.07
N PRO A 180 5.47 5.12 3.31
CA PRO A 180 6.51 4.17 3.72
C PRO A 180 7.91 4.75 3.87
N THR A 181 8.15 5.98 3.43
CA THR A 181 9.47 6.63 3.44
C THR A 181 9.52 7.92 4.28
N SER A 182 8.39 8.34 4.86
CA SER A 182 8.27 9.64 5.51
C SER A 182 9.15 9.82 6.76
N SER A 183 9.55 8.72 7.40
CA SER A 183 10.42 8.71 8.59
C SER A 183 11.86 8.26 8.30
N LEU A 184 12.21 8.10 7.02
CA LEU A 184 13.52 7.58 6.61
C LEU A 184 14.43 8.72 6.14
N ASP A 185 15.74 8.50 6.29
CA ASP A 185 16.73 9.33 5.64
C ASP A 185 16.67 9.18 4.10
N PRO A 186 17.22 10.13 3.32
CA PRO A 186 17.11 10.11 1.86
C PRO A 186 17.68 8.85 1.20
N ILE A 187 18.75 8.26 1.74
CA ILE A 187 19.38 7.07 1.18
C ILE A 187 18.49 5.84 1.40
N ALA A 188 17.97 5.68 2.63
CA ALA A 188 17.04 4.62 2.95
C ALA A 188 15.72 4.75 2.17
N ALA A 189 15.21 5.99 2.00
CA ALA A 189 14.03 6.26 1.20
C ALA A 189 14.21 5.83 -0.26
N GLN A 190 15.34 6.15 -0.89
CA GLN A 190 15.65 5.72 -2.27
C GLN A 190 15.67 4.20 -2.42
N LYS A 191 16.25 3.47 -1.42
CA LYS A 191 16.25 2.01 -1.43
C LYS A 191 14.82 1.43 -1.39
N VAL A 192 13.92 2.02 -0.59
CA VAL A 192 12.51 1.60 -0.54
C VAL A 192 11.79 1.96 -1.85
N GLU A 193 12.04 3.14 -2.42
CA GLU A 193 11.45 3.55 -3.70
C GLU A 193 11.86 2.61 -4.85
N ALA A 194 13.12 2.18 -4.89
CA ALA A 194 13.59 1.23 -5.92
C ALA A 194 12.83 -0.10 -5.89
N LEU A 195 12.40 -0.56 -4.71
CA LEU A 195 11.62 -1.79 -4.59
C LEU A 195 10.28 -1.72 -5.33
N PHE A 196 9.64 -0.56 -5.44
CA PHE A 196 8.34 -0.46 -6.10
C PHE A 196 8.40 -0.83 -7.58
N ALA A 197 9.50 -0.49 -8.26
CA ALA A 197 9.71 -0.85 -9.66
C ALA A 197 9.86 -2.37 -9.86
N GLU A 198 10.42 -3.07 -8.87
CA GLU A 198 10.54 -4.52 -8.88
C GLU A 198 9.22 -5.19 -8.47
N LEU A 199 8.57 -4.69 -7.41
CA LEU A 199 7.35 -5.25 -6.86
C LEU A 199 6.18 -5.21 -7.85
N LYS A 200 6.06 -4.17 -8.68
CA LYS A 200 4.99 -4.07 -9.69
C LYS A 200 4.99 -5.19 -10.72
N GLN A 201 6.09 -5.92 -10.88
CA GLN A 201 6.14 -7.06 -11.81
C GLN A 201 5.21 -8.21 -11.37
N ASP A 202 4.96 -8.32 -10.05
CA ASP A 202 4.19 -9.43 -9.46
C ASP A 202 2.96 -8.97 -8.68
N TYR A 203 2.91 -7.70 -8.23
CA TYR A 203 1.90 -7.15 -7.33
C TYR A 203 1.27 -5.89 -7.88
N ALA A 204 0.01 -5.66 -7.53
CA ALA A 204 -0.54 -4.31 -7.55
C ALA A 204 -0.02 -3.57 -6.30
N VAL A 205 0.59 -2.41 -6.51
CA VAL A 205 1.20 -1.60 -5.45
C VAL A 205 0.42 -0.30 -5.32
N ILE A 206 -0.09 -0.01 -4.13
CA ILE A 206 -0.82 1.22 -3.83
C ILE A 206 -0.06 1.99 -2.76
N ILE A 207 0.37 3.21 -3.07
CA ILE A 207 1.25 4.01 -2.21
C ILE A 207 0.53 5.30 -1.83
N VAL A 208 0.28 5.49 -0.54
CA VAL A 208 -0.12 6.80 0.00
C VAL A 208 1.14 7.60 0.29
N THR A 209 1.22 8.80 -0.22
CA THR A 209 2.33 9.73 0.06
C THR A 209 1.90 11.19 -0.03
N HIS A 210 2.51 12.05 0.76
CA HIS A 210 2.44 13.50 0.60
C HIS A 210 3.66 14.05 -0.16
N ASN A 211 4.63 13.19 -0.52
CA ASN A 211 5.82 13.55 -1.30
C ASN A 211 5.49 13.47 -2.79
N LEU A 212 5.17 14.62 -3.40
CA LEU A 212 4.83 14.74 -4.83
C LEU A 212 5.96 14.23 -5.75
N PRO A 213 7.24 14.60 -5.55
CA PRO A 213 8.35 14.05 -6.32
C PRO A 213 8.44 12.51 -6.25
N GLN A 214 8.15 11.90 -5.11
CA GLN A 214 8.10 10.45 -4.97
C GLN A 214 6.99 9.86 -5.84
N ALA A 215 5.75 10.36 -5.70
CA ALA A 215 4.62 9.88 -6.51
C ALA A 215 4.92 9.97 -8.00
N ALA A 216 5.49 11.10 -8.47
CA ALA A 216 5.85 11.31 -9.86
C ALA A 216 6.91 10.31 -10.38
N ARG A 217 7.84 9.87 -9.52
CA ARG A 217 8.89 8.91 -9.93
C ARG A 217 8.42 7.46 -9.96
N VAL A 218 7.58 7.06 -8.99
CA VAL A 218 7.32 5.63 -8.77
C VAL A 218 5.95 5.16 -9.26
N ALA A 219 4.96 6.06 -9.37
CA ALA A 219 3.60 5.69 -9.73
C ALA A 219 3.36 5.80 -11.24
N SER A 220 2.67 4.81 -11.81
CA SER A 220 2.17 4.86 -13.19
C SER A 220 0.86 5.65 -13.28
N ARG A 221 0.03 5.51 -12.26
CA ARG A 221 -1.24 6.25 -12.10
C ARG A 221 -1.24 6.98 -10.76
N THR A 222 -1.89 8.13 -10.70
CA THR A 222 -1.99 8.91 -9.46
C THR A 222 -3.43 9.34 -9.22
N ALA A 223 -3.86 9.22 -7.95
CA ALA A 223 -5.14 9.71 -7.45
C ALA A 223 -4.90 10.89 -6.51
N PHE A 224 -5.55 12.01 -6.75
CA PHE A 224 -5.53 13.15 -5.84
C PHE A 224 -6.77 13.15 -4.95
N LEU A 225 -6.55 13.02 -3.63
CA LEU A 225 -7.58 13.11 -2.61
C LEU A 225 -7.55 14.48 -1.94
N TYR A 226 -8.73 15.09 -1.79
CA TYR A 226 -8.91 16.32 -1.06
C TYR A 226 -10.24 16.32 -0.27
N GLN A 227 -10.18 16.65 1.02
CA GLN A 227 -11.33 16.69 1.93
C GLN A 227 -12.23 15.44 1.83
N GLY A 228 -11.62 14.27 1.79
CA GLY A 228 -12.32 13.00 1.73
C GLY A 228 -12.92 12.63 0.37
N ARG A 229 -12.61 13.35 -0.68
CA ARG A 229 -13.10 13.11 -2.05
C ARG A 229 -11.97 12.81 -3.00
N LEU A 230 -12.22 11.97 -3.98
CA LEU A 230 -11.35 11.81 -5.14
C LEU A 230 -11.60 12.99 -6.10
N VAL A 231 -10.58 13.82 -6.28
CA VAL A 231 -10.64 14.99 -7.15
C VAL A 231 -10.27 14.63 -8.57
N GLU A 232 -9.16 13.91 -8.74
CA GLU A 232 -8.64 13.53 -10.05
C GLU A 232 -7.93 12.18 -9.96
N TYR A 233 -8.05 11.35 -11.00
CA TYR A 233 -7.34 10.08 -11.14
C TYR A 233 -6.99 9.81 -12.59
N GLY A 234 -5.74 9.49 -12.85
CA GLY A 234 -5.28 9.21 -14.20
C GLY A 234 -3.81 8.79 -14.27
N PRO A 235 -3.24 8.72 -15.50
CA PRO A 235 -1.82 8.55 -15.69
C PRO A 235 -1.03 9.62 -14.94
N THR A 236 0.03 9.22 -14.24
CA THR A 236 0.82 10.14 -13.42
C THR A 236 1.39 11.30 -14.23
N ALA A 237 1.89 11.04 -15.43
CA ALA A 237 2.43 12.09 -16.30
C ALA A 237 1.38 13.15 -16.62
N ASP A 238 0.15 12.74 -16.98
CA ASP A 238 -0.93 13.67 -17.32
C ASP A 238 -1.33 14.50 -16.11
N LEU A 239 -1.49 13.86 -14.95
CA LEU A 239 -1.91 14.55 -13.73
C LEU A 239 -0.88 15.57 -13.25
N PHE A 240 0.43 15.32 -13.43
CA PHE A 240 1.49 16.23 -13.02
C PHE A 240 1.80 17.32 -14.05
N GLU A 241 1.67 17.04 -15.36
CA GLU A 241 2.00 17.98 -16.43
C GLU A 241 0.79 18.78 -16.92
N ARG A 242 -0.40 18.15 -16.94
CA ARG A 242 -1.63 18.69 -17.51
C ARG A 242 -2.86 18.31 -16.69
N PRO A 243 -2.91 18.69 -15.40
CA PRO A 243 -4.05 18.38 -14.55
C PRO A 243 -5.33 18.95 -15.15
N GLN A 244 -6.42 18.18 -15.11
CA GLN A 244 -7.72 18.60 -15.61
C GLN A 244 -8.47 19.42 -14.55
N GLU A 245 -8.21 19.15 -13.29
CA GLU A 245 -8.87 19.81 -12.18
C GLU A 245 -8.01 20.96 -11.63
N ARG A 246 -8.64 22.12 -11.44
CA ARG A 246 -7.97 23.31 -10.89
C ARG A 246 -7.36 23.04 -9.52
N LEU A 247 -8.05 22.29 -8.65
CA LEU A 247 -7.54 21.92 -7.32
C LEU A 247 -6.27 21.09 -7.41
N THR A 248 -6.19 20.17 -8.37
CA THR A 248 -4.98 19.36 -8.62
C THR A 248 -3.82 20.26 -9.03
N GLN A 249 -4.05 21.22 -9.95
CA GLN A 249 -3.04 22.17 -10.39
C GLN A 249 -2.52 23.02 -9.23
N GLU A 250 -3.42 23.56 -8.40
CA GLU A 250 -3.06 24.37 -7.24
C GLU A 250 -2.23 23.56 -6.23
N TYR A 251 -2.61 22.29 -5.98
CA TYR A 251 -1.89 21.40 -5.07
C TYR A 251 -0.48 21.08 -5.57
N ILE A 252 -0.32 20.68 -6.84
CA ILE A 252 0.98 20.30 -7.42
C ILE A 252 1.93 21.49 -7.50
N THR A 253 1.41 22.69 -7.80
CA THR A 253 2.23 23.92 -7.92
C THR A 253 2.53 24.58 -6.58
N GLY A 254 2.07 24.03 -5.47
CA GLY A 254 2.26 24.61 -4.13
C GLY A 254 1.47 25.90 -3.89
N ARG A 255 0.48 26.21 -4.72
CA ARG A 255 -0.40 27.40 -4.59
C ARG A 255 -1.69 27.08 -3.81
N PHE A 256 -1.65 25.98 -3.10
CA PHE A 256 -2.76 25.43 -2.35
C PHE A 256 -2.83 26.08 -0.95
N GLY A 257 -3.87 26.89 -0.69
CA GLY A 257 -4.05 27.60 0.57
C GLY A 257 -5.20 28.60 0.48
#